data_f4d260b357dffd3032abddac51722dbe
#
_entry.id   f4d260b357dffd3032abddac51722dbe
#
_cell.length_a   1.000
_cell.length_b   1.000
_cell.length_c   1.000
_cell.angle_alpha   90.00
_cell.angle_beta   90.00
_cell.angle_gamma   90.00
#
_symmetry.space_group_name_H-M   'P 1'
#
loop_
_entity.id
_entity.type
_entity.pdbx_description
1 polymer ?
#
loop_
_entity_poly.entity_id
_entity_poly.type
_entity_poly.pdbx_seq_one_letter_code
_entity_poly.pdbx_strand_id
1 'polypeptide(L)'
;MSKECEKISKFSGEIEIDESYFGSKRVRGKRGRGAANKTPVFGMLKRDGRVYTQIVKNCSTNELIPILSEFSELDESVIYSDCWKAYDGLVDYGAKAHYRVKHSKNEFVNGKNHINGIENFWGYAKHRLSKFKGIKKENFLLHLKECEFRYNNSKDTKTFYHILLKMIRENPLNLS
;
A
#
# COMPACT_ATOMS: atom_id res chain seq x y z
N MET A 1 -15.16 5.54 4.46
CA MET A 1 -14.08 4.85 3.72
C MET A 1 -12.83 4.67 4.58
N SER A 2 -12.21 5.72 5.13
CA SER A 2 -11.00 5.56 5.96
C SER A 2 -11.23 4.59 7.14
N LYS A 3 -12.26 4.81 7.93
CA LYS A 3 -12.63 3.92 9.05
C LYS A 3 -12.93 2.47 8.65
N GLU A 4 -13.40 2.22 7.42
CA GLU A 4 -13.60 0.85 6.92
C GLU A 4 -12.29 0.18 6.53
N CYS A 5 -11.30 0.95 6.05
CA CYS A 5 -9.96 0.44 5.78
C CYS A 5 -9.20 0.06 7.05
N GLU A 6 -9.59 0.61 8.21
CA GLU A 6 -8.98 0.30 9.52
C GLU A 6 -9.53 -1.01 10.14
N LYS A 7 -10.68 -1.50 9.66
CA LYS A 7 -11.32 -2.75 10.14
C LYS A 7 -10.79 -4.00 9.41
N ILE A 8 -9.55 -4.00 8.99
CA ILE A 8 -8.99 -5.12 8.24
C ILE A 8 -8.56 -6.22 9.21
N SER A 9 -9.02 -7.46 8.97
CA SER A 9 -8.43 -8.65 9.58
C SER A 9 -6.98 -8.78 9.13
N LYS A 10 -6.11 -9.27 10.00
CA LYS A 10 -4.72 -9.52 9.66
C LYS A 10 -4.58 -10.34 8.38
N PHE A 11 -3.56 -10.02 7.62
CA PHE A 11 -3.23 -10.76 6.41
C PHE A 11 -2.49 -12.05 6.76
N SER A 12 -2.73 -13.11 6.00
CA SER A 12 -1.98 -14.37 6.07
C SER A 12 -1.81 -14.95 4.67
N GLY A 13 -0.85 -15.83 4.48
CA GLY A 13 -0.53 -16.45 3.20
C GLY A 13 0.47 -15.61 2.37
N GLU A 14 0.27 -15.47 1.07
CA GLU A 14 1.19 -14.73 0.19
C GLU A 14 0.93 -13.23 0.24
N ILE A 15 1.92 -12.46 0.70
CA ILE A 15 1.83 -11.01 0.90
C ILE A 15 2.95 -10.32 0.12
N GLU A 16 2.59 -9.36 -0.73
CA GLU A 16 3.52 -8.46 -1.40
C GLU A 16 3.65 -7.18 -0.57
N ILE A 17 4.88 -6.71 -0.36
CA ILE A 17 5.16 -5.45 0.35
C ILE A 17 6.06 -4.57 -0.50
N ASP A 18 5.78 -3.27 -0.46
CA ASP A 18 6.56 -2.27 -1.17
C ASP A 18 6.28 -0.88 -0.60
N GLU A 19 7.15 0.08 -0.87
CA GLU A 19 6.94 1.48 -0.53
C GLU A 19 6.81 2.36 -1.78
N SER A 20 5.99 3.39 -1.66
CA SER A 20 5.84 4.39 -2.71
C SER A 20 5.86 5.81 -2.16
N TYR A 21 6.32 6.74 -2.98
CA TYR A 21 6.50 8.13 -2.62
C TYR A 21 5.51 9.01 -3.39
N PHE A 22 4.72 9.78 -2.64
CA PHE A 22 3.70 10.69 -3.15
C PHE A 22 4.07 12.15 -2.89
N GLY A 23 3.75 13.05 -3.79
CA GLY A 23 4.00 14.48 -3.65
C GLY A 23 4.26 15.17 -4.99
N SER A 24 4.59 16.45 -4.93
CA SER A 24 4.77 17.29 -6.11
C SER A 24 5.83 16.76 -7.06
N LYS A 25 5.62 17.02 -8.35
CA LYS A 25 6.60 16.77 -9.41
C LYS A 25 7.94 17.41 -9.05
N ARG A 26 8.99 16.69 -9.38
CA ARG A 26 10.42 16.99 -9.29
C ARG A 26 10.76 18.49 -9.37
N VAL A 27 11.39 19.01 -8.34
CA VAL A 27 12.17 20.26 -8.43
C VAL A 27 13.45 19.94 -9.20
N ARG A 28 13.80 20.76 -10.23
CA ARG A 28 15.04 20.62 -11.02
C ARG A 28 16.25 20.41 -10.12
N GLY A 29 17.05 19.39 -10.36
CA GLY A 29 18.36 19.18 -9.73
C GLY A 29 18.46 18.06 -8.71
N LYS A 30 17.38 17.57 -8.06
CA LYS A 30 17.45 16.47 -7.10
C LYS A 30 16.80 15.19 -7.64
N ARG A 31 17.59 14.13 -7.82
CA ARG A 31 17.15 12.79 -8.29
C ARG A 31 17.08 11.84 -7.09
N GLY A 32 16.11 10.91 -7.10
CA GLY A 32 16.06 9.76 -6.19
C GLY A 32 14.95 9.79 -5.14
N ARG A 33 14.93 8.78 -4.28
CA ARG A 33 13.96 8.56 -3.19
C ARG A 33 13.96 9.69 -2.15
N GLY A 34 15.07 10.43 -2.03
CA GLY A 34 15.26 11.56 -1.11
C GLY A 34 14.82 12.93 -1.64
N ALA A 35 13.97 13.03 -2.68
CA ALA A 35 13.44 14.33 -3.11
C ALA A 35 12.61 14.93 -1.98
N ALA A 36 13.11 16.02 -1.39
CA ALA A 36 12.45 16.76 -0.32
C ALA A 36 10.98 17.01 -0.66
N ASN A 37 10.09 16.82 0.30
CA ASN A 37 8.62 17.02 0.23
C ASN A 37 7.78 15.86 -0.36
N LYS A 38 8.29 14.65 -0.51
CA LYS A 38 7.45 13.49 -0.80
C LYS A 38 7.03 12.79 0.48
N THR A 39 5.78 12.34 0.51
CA THR A 39 5.22 11.53 1.60
C THR A 39 5.49 10.06 1.29
N PRO A 40 6.29 9.36 2.11
CA PRO A 40 6.47 7.93 1.95
C PRO A 40 5.24 7.19 2.45
N VAL A 41 4.84 6.16 1.72
CA VAL A 41 3.72 5.29 2.04
C VAL A 41 4.21 3.85 1.95
N PHE A 42 4.00 3.09 2.99
CA PHE A 42 4.17 1.65 3.00
C PHE A 42 2.87 0.98 2.55
N GLY A 43 2.98 -0.08 1.77
CA GLY A 43 1.86 -0.86 1.28
C GLY A 43 2.08 -2.35 1.43
N MET A 44 1.00 -3.04 1.76
CA MET A 44 0.90 -4.49 1.85
C MET A 44 -0.25 -4.94 0.96
N LEU A 45 -0.04 -5.97 0.15
CA LEU A 45 -1.08 -6.58 -0.66
C LEU A 45 -1.11 -8.08 -0.41
N LYS A 46 -2.22 -8.59 0.11
CA LYS A 46 -2.49 -10.03 0.11
C LYS A 46 -2.82 -10.46 -1.32
N ARG A 47 -2.11 -11.43 -1.88
CA ARG A 47 -2.39 -11.95 -3.23
C ARG A 47 -3.83 -12.45 -3.30
N ASP A 48 -4.50 -12.10 -4.40
CA ASP A 48 -5.95 -12.34 -4.60
C ASP A 48 -6.88 -11.71 -3.54
N GLY A 49 -6.35 -10.83 -2.71
CA GLY A 49 -7.05 -10.19 -1.61
C GLY A 49 -7.02 -8.67 -1.64
N ARG A 50 -6.75 -8.10 -0.48
CA ARG A 50 -6.83 -6.67 -0.21
C ARG A 50 -5.47 -6.01 -0.15
N VAL A 51 -5.48 -4.70 -0.42
CA VAL A 51 -4.37 -3.78 -0.12
C VAL A 51 -4.63 -3.10 1.22
N TYR A 52 -3.56 -2.89 1.97
CA TYR A 52 -3.48 -1.99 3.11
C TYR A 52 -2.35 -0.99 2.89
N THR A 53 -2.56 0.28 3.24
CA THR A 53 -1.56 1.33 3.09
C THR A 53 -1.42 2.16 4.35
N GLN A 54 -0.20 2.60 4.66
CA GLN A 54 0.08 3.47 5.79
C GLN A 54 1.12 4.52 5.41
N ILE A 55 0.86 5.78 5.81
CA ILE A 55 1.85 6.85 5.74
C ILE A 55 2.89 6.57 6.82
N VAL A 56 4.16 6.59 6.44
CA VAL A 56 5.28 6.34 7.33
C VAL A 56 6.21 7.57 7.38
N LYS A 57 7.00 7.70 8.43
CA LYS A 57 7.99 8.79 8.54
C LYS A 57 9.17 8.54 7.61
N ASN A 58 9.59 7.30 7.55
CA ASN A 58 10.67 6.83 6.67
C ASN A 58 10.47 5.32 6.39
N CYS A 59 11.27 4.78 5.48
CA CYS A 59 11.20 3.37 5.09
C CYS A 59 12.32 2.56 5.78
N SER A 60 12.56 2.78 7.06
CA SER A 60 13.51 1.98 7.85
C SER A 60 12.86 0.71 8.40
N THR A 61 13.65 -0.30 8.68
CA THR A 61 13.22 -1.55 9.31
C THR A 61 12.41 -1.29 10.59
N ASN A 62 12.90 -0.38 11.45
CA ASN A 62 12.25 -0.04 12.72
C ASN A 62 10.86 0.58 12.56
N GLU A 63 10.57 1.21 11.42
CA GLU A 63 9.26 1.78 11.12
C GLU A 63 8.33 0.76 10.44
N LEU A 64 8.88 -0.08 9.55
CA LEU A 64 8.07 -0.96 8.71
C LEU A 64 7.72 -2.30 9.39
N ILE A 65 8.63 -2.88 10.18
CA ILE A 65 8.39 -4.17 10.83
C ILE A 65 7.22 -4.14 11.81
N PRO A 66 7.07 -3.13 12.70
CA PRO A 66 5.91 -3.04 13.58
C PRO A 66 4.57 -3.02 12.82
N ILE A 67 4.50 -2.29 11.70
CA ILE A 67 3.30 -2.22 10.85
C ILE A 67 3.01 -3.59 10.25
N LEU A 68 4.04 -4.25 9.70
CA LEU A 68 3.89 -5.58 9.12
C LEU A 68 3.39 -6.60 10.16
N SER A 69 3.94 -6.58 11.37
CA SER A 69 3.54 -7.47 12.47
C SER A 69 2.13 -7.18 12.99
N GLU A 70 1.71 -5.91 12.98
CA GLU A 70 0.37 -5.51 13.40
C GLU A 70 -0.70 -6.01 12.42
N PHE A 71 -0.43 -5.92 11.13
CA PHE A 71 -1.41 -6.18 10.06
C PHE A 71 -1.25 -7.53 9.35
N SER A 72 -0.31 -8.39 9.78
CA SER A 72 -0.16 -9.76 9.26
C SER A 72 0.13 -10.79 10.34
N GLU A 73 -0.28 -12.04 10.08
CA GLU A 73 0.19 -13.22 10.81
C GLU A 73 1.48 -13.68 10.13
N LEU A 74 2.63 -13.24 10.69
CA LEU A 74 3.95 -13.44 10.05
C LEU A 74 4.33 -14.90 9.92
N ASP A 75 4.06 -15.70 10.95
CA ASP A 75 4.34 -17.14 11.01
C ASP A 75 3.56 -17.97 9.98
N GLU A 76 2.44 -17.43 9.51
CA GLU A 76 1.62 -18.02 8.44
C GLU A 76 1.89 -17.36 7.07
N SER A 77 2.76 -16.33 7.02
CA SER A 77 2.90 -15.48 5.84
C SER A 77 4.21 -15.70 5.10
N VAL A 78 4.10 -15.79 3.78
CA VAL A 78 5.21 -15.73 2.82
C VAL A 78 5.25 -14.32 2.24
N ILE A 79 6.34 -13.61 2.52
CA ILE A 79 6.51 -12.21 2.14
C ILE A 79 7.30 -12.10 0.85
N TYR A 80 6.81 -11.27 -0.07
CA TYR A 80 7.50 -10.89 -1.32
C TYR A 80 7.80 -9.40 -1.28
N SER A 81 9.06 -9.02 -1.46
CA SER A 81 9.48 -7.61 -1.49
C SER A 81 10.49 -7.36 -2.62
N ASP A 82 10.77 -6.09 -2.90
CA ASP A 82 11.97 -5.74 -3.65
C ASP A 82 13.25 -6.05 -2.84
N CYS A 83 14.43 -5.78 -3.45
CA CYS A 83 15.72 -6.00 -2.78
C CYS A 83 16.11 -4.88 -1.79
N TRP A 84 15.16 -4.13 -1.25
CA TRP A 84 15.43 -3.07 -0.30
C TRP A 84 15.95 -3.63 1.04
N LYS A 85 17.04 -3.04 1.54
CA LYS A 85 17.71 -3.50 2.77
C LYS A 85 16.83 -3.44 4.03
N ALA A 86 15.80 -2.59 4.05
CA ALA A 86 14.88 -2.50 5.18
C ALA A 86 14.08 -3.80 5.41
N TYR A 87 14.04 -4.68 4.43
CA TYR A 87 13.37 -5.99 4.52
C TYR A 87 14.34 -7.14 4.82
N ASP A 88 15.62 -6.84 5.11
CA ASP A 88 16.57 -7.87 5.51
C ASP A 88 16.16 -8.44 6.87
N GLY A 89 16.24 -9.77 7.01
CA GLY A 89 15.93 -10.44 8.28
C GLY A 89 14.46 -10.62 8.60
N LEU A 90 13.52 -10.46 7.64
CA LEU A 90 12.07 -10.67 7.89
C LEU A 90 11.75 -12.06 8.48
N VAL A 91 12.53 -13.08 8.15
CA VAL A 91 12.38 -14.42 8.74
C VAL A 91 12.76 -14.39 10.22
N ASP A 92 13.77 -13.62 10.62
CA ASP A 92 14.18 -13.46 12.02
C ASP A 92 13.12 -12.74 12.85
N TYR A 93 12.26 -11.94 12.18
CA TYR A 93 11.08 -11.30 12.77
C TYR A 93 9.82 -12.18 12.75
N GLY A 94 9.95 -13.46 12.34
CA GLY A 94 8.90 -14.45 12.42
C GLY A 94 8.16 -14.75 11.13
N ALA A 95 8.55 -14.17 9.99
CA ALA A 95 7.93 -14.52 8.71
C ALA A 95 8.26 -15.95 8.31
N LYS A 96 7.24 -16.70 7.83
CA LYS A 96 7.40 -18.10 7.38
C LYS A 96 8.44 -18.24 6.28
N ALA A 97 8.47 -17.29 5.34
CA ALA A 97 9.48 -17.17 4.30
C ALA A 97 9.52 -15.75 3.75
N HIS A 98 10.66 -15.34 3.20
CA HIS A 98 10.83 -14.07 2.52
C HIS A 98 11.52 -14.27 1.18
N TYR A 99 10.88 -13.81 0.11
CA TYR A 99 11.41 -13.84 -1.25
C TYR A 99 11.64 -12.43 -1.76
N ARG A 100 12.87 -12.17 -2.22
CA ARG A 100 13.28 -10.89 -2.80
C ARG A 100 13.20 -10.94 -4.31
N VAL A 101 12.53 -9.98 -4.88
CA VAL A 101 12.36 -9.82 -6.33
C VAL A 101 13.45 -8.87 -6.85
N LYS A 102 14.36 -9.37 -7.69
CA LYS A 102 15.36 -8.54 -8.37
C LYS A 102 14.75 -7.97 -9.66
N HIS A 103 14.65 -6.65 -9.76
CA HIS A 103 14.32 -5.96 -11.02
C HIS A 103 15.55 -5.87 -11.95
N SER A 104 16.20 -6.99 -12.25
CA SER A 104 17.25 -6.99 -13.28
C SER A 104 16.61 -7.02 -14.66
N LYS A 105 17.19 -6.30 -15.61
CA LYS A 105 16.62 -6.00 -16.93
C LYS A 105 16.24 -7.20 -17.80
N ASN A 106 16.49 -8.43 -17.38
CA ASN A 106 16.28 -9.65 -18.17
C ASN A 106 15.67 -10.84 -17.40
N GLU A 107 15.28 -10.70 -16.15
CA GLU A 107 14.55 -11.75 -15.45
C GLU A 107 13.04 -11.47 -15.56
N PHE A 108 12.45 -11.91 -16.66
CA PHE A 108 11.01 -12.12 -16.73
C PHE A 108 10.62 -13.13 -15.66
N VAL A 109 9.81 -12.66 -14.72
CA VAL A 109 9.03 -13.41 -13.71
C VAL A 109 9.49 -14.84 -13.53
N ASN A 110 10.38 -15.07 -12.56
CA ASN A 110 10.77 -16.43 -12.18
C ASN A 110 9.63 -17.06 -11.37
N GLY A 111 8.58 -17.53 -12.04
CA GLY A 111 7.40 -18.15 -11.45
C GLY A 111 6.58 -17.19 -10.57
N LYS A 112 6.40 -17.54 -9.28
CA LYS A 112 5.59 -16.76 -8.32
C LYS A 112 6.35 -15.59 -7.66
N ASN A 113 7.65 -15.41 -7.94
CA ASN A 113 8.47 -14.37 -7.31
C ASN A 113 8.30 -13.03 -8.02
N HIS A 114 7.24 -12.30 -7.70
CA HIS A 114 6.97 -10.95 -8.21
C HIS A 114 6.22 -10.13 -7.16
N ILE A 115 6.20 -8.81 -7.33
CA ILE A 115 5.42 -7.85 -6.54
C ILE A 115 4.48 -7.02 -7.44
N ASN A 116 4.08 -7.59 -8.57
CA ASN A 116 3.26 -6.90 -9.58
C ASN A 116 1.92 -6.41 -9.03
N GLY A 117 1.36 -7.09 -8.04
CA GLY A 117 0.08 -6.71 -7.44
C GLY A 117 0.17 -5.37 -6.73
N ILE A 118 1.15 -5.19 -5.84
CA ILE A 118 1.34 -3.93 -5.12
C ILE A 118 1.82 -2.80 -6.06
N GLU A 119 2.66 -3.12 -7.06
CA GLU A 119 3.07 -2.14 -8.07
C GLU A 119 1.88 -1.64 -8.92
N ASN A 120 0.96 -2.53 -9.31
CA ASN A 120 -0.28 -2.18 -9.99
C ASN A 120 -1.15 -1.25 -9.13
N PHE A 121 -1.26 -1.53 -7.84
CA PHE A 121 -1.95 -0.64 -6.91
C PHE A 121 -1.30 0.76 -6.87
N TRP A 122 0.03 0.85 -6.81
CA TRP A 122 0.73 2.13 -6.85
C TRP A 122 0.48 2.90 -8.15
N GLY A 123 0.49 2.21 -9.27
CA GLY A 123 0.14 2.78 -10.58
C GLY A 123 -1.28 3.37 -10.58
N TYR A 124 -2.25 2.60 -10.11
CA TYR A 124 -3.64 3.02 -9.95
C TYR A 124 -3.78 4.24 -9.04
N ALA A 125 -3.20 4.19 -7.82
CA ALA A 125 -3.28 5.28 -6.86
C ALA A 125 -2.65 6.57 -7.40
N LYS A 126 -1.45 6.49 -7.98
CA LYS A 126 -0.77 7.65 -8.58
C LYS A 126 -1.57 8.25 -9.74
N HIS A 127 -2.12 7.42 -10.63
CA HIS A 127 -2.96 7.88 -11.72
C HIS A 127 -4.21 8.60 -11.21
N ARG A 128 -4.90 8.03 -10.24
CA ARG A 128 -6.09 8.63 -9.65
C ARG A 128 -5.79 9.96 -8.96
N LEU A 129 -4.76 9.99 -8.10
CA LEU A 129 -4.41 11.17 -7.31
C LEU A 129 -3.86 12.31 -8.17
N SER A 130 -3.25 12.01 -9.33
CA SER A 130 -2.75 13.05 -10.24
C SER A 130 -3.83 13.97 -10.79
N LYS A 131 -5.08 13.51 -10.83
CA LYS A 131 -6.23 14.30 -11.33
C LYS A 131 -6.60 15.47 -10.41
N PHE A 132 -6.22 15.42 -9.15
CA PHE A 132 -6.54 16.48 -8.18
C PHE A 132 -5.60 17.70 -8.25
N LYS A 133 -4.58 17.69 -9.12
CA LYS A 133 -3.65 18.83 -9.38
C LYS A 133 -3.08 19.49 -8.11
N GLY A 134 -3.00 18.77 -7.02
CA GLY A 134 -2.49 19.24 -5.74
C GLY A 134 -3.45 18.89 -4.60
N ILE A 135 -3.00 17.98 -3.74
CA ILE A 135 -3.72 17.57 -2.54
C ILE A 135 -3.00 18.19 -1.36
N LYS A 136 -3.71 18.90 -0.49
CA LYS A 136 -3.16 19.38 0.77
C LYS A 136 -2.67 18.20 1.60
N LYS A 137 -1.52 18.36 2.26
CA LYS A 137 -0.86 17.29 3.01
C LYS A 137 -1.77 16.67 4.08
N GLU A 138 -2.58 17.49 4.73
CA GLU A 138 -3.58 17.10 5.73
C GLU A 138 -4.68 16.19 5.18
N ASN A 139 -5.06 16.37 3.90
CA ASN A 139 -6.10 15.58 3.24
C ASN A 139 -5.54 14.34 2.51
N PHE A 140 -4.22 14.21 2.41
CA PHE A 140 -3.61 13.15 1.62
C PHE A 140 -4.01 11.75 2.11
N LEU A 141 -4.04 11.53 3.43
CA LEU A 141 -4.45 10.26 4.02
C LEU A 141 -5.87 9.86 3.57
N LEU A 142 -6.81 10.79 3.57
CA LEU A 142 -8.20 10.52 3.17
C LEU A 142 -8.30 10.09 1.71
N HIS A 143 -7.57 10.77 0.82
CA HIS A 143 -7.52 10.41 -0.60
C HIS A 143 -6.82 9.07 -0.85
N LEU A 144 -5.75 8.77 -0.09
CA LEU A 144 -5.06 7.49 -0.16
C LEU A 144 -5.99 6.35 0.27
N LYS A 145 -6.68 6.51 1.40
CA LYS A 145 -7.65 5.52 1.91
C LYS A 145 -8.86 5.36 0.98
N GLU A 146 -9.25 6.41 0.26
CA GLU A 146 -10.25 6.29 -0.80
C GLU A 146 -9.72 5.42 -1.96
N CYS A 147 -8.47 5.58 -2.38
CA CYS A 147 -7.86 4.72 -3.40
C CYS A 147 -7.83 3.26 -2.94
N GLU A 148 -7.38 3.00 -1.71
CA GLU A 148 -7.35 1.67 -1.08
C GLU A 148 -8.75 1.03 -1.06
N PHE A 149 -9.74 1.75 -0.54
CA PHE A 149 -11.13 1.29 -0.48
C PHE A 149 -11.67 0.91 -1.86
N ARG A 150 -11.49 1.77 -2.86
CA ARG A 150 -11.95 1.52 -4.23
C ARG A 150 -11.24 0.34 -4.88
N TYR A 151 -9.94 0.21 -4.68
CA TYR A 151 -9.17 -0.92 -5.20
C TYR A 151 -9.66 -2.24 -4.60
N ASN A 152 -9.81 -2.28 -3.29
CA ASN A 152 -10.27 -3.45 -2.55
C ASN A 152 -11.69 -3.91 -2.91
N ASN A 153 -12.53 -3.00 -3.39
CA ASN A 153 -13.92 -3.28 -3.76
C ASN A 153 -14.17 -3.22 -5.27
N SER A 154 -13.12 -3.14 -6.10
CA SER A 154 -13.25 -2.98 -7.55
C SER A 154 -13.78 -4.20 -8.27
N LYS A 155 -13.60 -5.40 -7.72
CA LYS A 155 -14.01 -6.68 -8.34
C LYS A 155 -15.52 -6.91 -8.31
N ASP A 156 -16.22 -6.32 -7.35
CA ASP A 156 -17.69 -6.44 -7.21
C ASP A 156 -18.35 -5.05 -7.11
N THR A 157 -18.79 -4.56 -8.25
CA THR A 157 -19.42 -3.25 -8.37
C THR A 157 -20.72 -3.15 -7.56
N LYS A 158 -21.51 -4.21 -7.46
CA LYS A 158 -22.79 -4.20 -6.71
C LYS A 158 -22.51 -4.06 -5.21
N THR A 159 -21.63 -4.87 -4.66
CA THR A 159 -21.19 -4.77 -3.27
C THR A 159 -20.54 -3.42 -2.97
N PHE A 160 -19.72 -2.89 -3.88
CA PHE A 160 -19.15 -1.55 -3.75
C PHE A 160 -20.21 -0.47 -3.57
N TYR A 161 -21.22 -0.42 -4.45
CA TYR A 161 -22.31 0.56 -4.34
C TYR A 161 -23.16 0.37 -3.08
N HIS A 162 -23.42 -0.88 -2.69
CA HIS A 162 -24.15 -1.17 -1.46
C HIS A 162 -23.43 -0.62 -0.22
N ILE A 163 -22.12 -0.87 -0.12
CA ILE A 163 -21.29 -0.36 0.97
C ILE A 163 -21.30 1.18 0.98
N LEU A 164 -21.16 1.83 -0.19
CA LEU A 164 -21.19 3.28 -0.29
C LEU A 164 -22.53 3.85 0.18
N LEU A 165 -23.65 3.29 -0.27
CA LEU A 165 -24.98 3.74 0.14
C LEU A 165 -25.19 3.57 1.65
N LYS A 166 -24.72 2.45 2.22
CA LYS A 166 -24.75 2.22 3.66
C LYS A 166 -23.95 3.30 4.40
N MET A 167 -22.72 3.58 3.97
CA MET A 167 -21.88 4.61 4.58
C MET A 167 -22.51 6.01 4.55
N ILE A 168 -23.16 6.39 3.43
CA ILE A 168 -23.84 7.68 3.31
C ILE A 168 -25.05 7.76 4.25
N ARG A 169 -25.81 6.68 4.39
CA ARG A 169 -26.96 6.62 5.31
C ARG A 169 -26.53 6.70 6.77
N GLU A 170 -25.45 6.02 7.13
CA GLU A 170 -24.93 6.01 8.52
C GLU A 170 -24.20 7.29 8.90
N ASN A 171 -23.71 8.05 7.92
CA ASN A 171 -23.00 9.31 8.11
C ASN A 171 -23.55 10.37 7.13
N PRO A 172 -24.78 10.86 7.34
CA PRO A 172 -25.33 11.89 6.49
C PRO A 172 -24.47 13.14 6.57
N LEU A 173 -24.23 13.78 5.41
CA LEU A 173 -23.56 15.08 5.37
C LEU A 173 -24.47 16.08 6.05
N ASN A 174 -24.04 16.62 7.18
CA ASN A 174 -24.67 17.81 7.76
C ASN A 174 -24.33 18.99 6.84
N LEU A 175 -25.21 19.28 5.91
CA LEU A 175 -25.19 20.51 5.10
C LEU A 175 -25.76 21.64 5.99
N SER A 176 -24.93 22.12 6.92
CA SER A 176 -25.20 23.38 7.64
C SER A 176 -24.46 24.51 6.96
#